data_4658e55efda3e9c5e792f6b09f1a231b
#
_entry.id   4658e55efda3e9c5e792f6b09f1a231b
#
_cell.length_a   1.000
_cell.length_b   1.000
_cell.length_c   1.000
_cell.angle_alpha   90.00
_cell.angle_beta   90.00
_cell.angle_gamma   90.00
#
_symmetry.space_group_name_H-M   'P 1'
#
loop_
_entity.id
_entity.type
_entity.pdbx_description
1 polymer ?
#
loop_
_entity_poly.entity_id
_entity_poly.type
_entity_poly.pdbx_seq_one_letter_code
_entity_poly.pdbx_strand_id
1 'polypeptide(L)'
;GLKKEILQLWYAVGASIAASLLVALLLINIKESIGNVSIEKLVEAILMYITAGLLWYVIFWLSKKVGDKKILESQTSSALEAVGWGVFFLVFFAILREGFETAIFLMGSFSILGSFSYVGFFSGMILAILLGYLVVVQGRKVDLTSFFRVTTLLLVFFASGMVAYGTHEAEEFLVKGKHLDWVGLEDQKLEDGTTLKAKDQITRVWNIHKPKKLLNEEDNELFYSFNLHGNQLYSHWFHDKGRVGVFLKGFFGYNSNPNWAELILWFISLVFGLSLWHSFYFKRTNNPL
;
A
#
# COMPACT_ATOMS: atom_id res chain seq x y z
N GLY A 1 13.63 -23.34 -33.27
CA GLY A 1 12.59 -22.44 -32.72
C GLY A 1 12.55 -22.48 -31.21
N LEU A 2 11.94 -23.46 -30.58
CA LEU A 2 11.60 -23.52 -29.14
C LEU A 2 12.74 -23.22 -28.16
N LYS A 3 13.97 -23.68 -28.38
CA LYS A 3 15.11 -23.42 -27.49
C LYS A 3 15.52 -21.96 -27.49
N LYS A 4 15.43 -21.27 -28.63
CA LYS A 4 15.77 -19.84 -28.73
C LYS A 4 14.71 -18.96 -28.03
N GLU A 5 13.45 -19.31 -28.13
CA GLU A 5 12.33 -18.62 -27.49
C GLU A 5 12.36 -18.80 -25.98
N ILE A 6 12.67 -19.99 -25.47
CA ILE A 6 12.88 -20.24 -24.04
C ILE A 6 14.06 -19.41 -23.50
N LEU A 7 15.15 -19.32 -24.26
CA LEU A 7 16.30 -18.51 -23.85
C LEU A 7 15.96 -17.02 -23.81
N GLN A 8 15.23 -16.51 -24.81
CA GLN A 8 14.75 -15.12 -24.81
C GLN A 8 13.83 -14.82 -23.62
N LEU A 9 12.95 -15.76 -23.24
CA LEU A 9 12.10 -15.65 -22.07
C LEU A 9 12.93 -15.48 -20.79
N TRP A 10 13.95 -16.30 -20.58
CA TRP A 10 14.81 -16.20 -19.40
C TRP A 10 15.64 -14.92 -19.38
N TYR A 11 16.11 -14.44 -20.53
CA TYR A 11 16.76 -13.14 -20.63
C TYR A 11 15.80 -12.01 -20.31
N ALA A 12 14.54 -12.06 -20.75
CA ALA A 12 13.53 -11.07 -20.42
C ALA A 12 13.24 -11.04 -18.91
N VAL A 13 13.09 -12.20 -18.27
CA VAL A 13 12.90 -12.33 -16.82
C VAL A 13 14.08 -11.73 -16.05
N GLY A 14 15.31 -12.11 -16.41
CA GLY A 14 16.51 -11.59 -15.73
C GLY A 14 16.69 -10.08 -15.92
N ALA A 15 16.49 -9.58 -17.13
CA ALA A 15 16.60 -8.16 -17.45
C ALA A 15 15.52 -7.32 -16.73
N SER A 16 14.28 -7.80 -16.66
CA SER A 16 13.21 -7.09 -15.97
C SER A 16 13.39 -7.05 -14.45
N ILE A 17 13.87 -8.14 -13.85
CA ILE A 17 14.21 -8.14 -12.40
C ILE A 17 15.34 -7.15 -12.14
N ALA A 18 16.40 -7.14 -12.94
CA ALA A 18 17.50 -6.19 -12.80
C ALA A 18 17.03 -4.74 -12.96
N ALA A 19 16.18 -4.45 -13.96
CA ALA A 19 15.61 -3.13 -14.17
C ALA A 19 14.70 -2.70 -13.00
N SER A 20 13.89 -3.60 -12.47
CA SER A 20 13.04 -3.32 -11.29
C SER A 20 13.86 -3.00 -10.04
N LEU A 21 14.95 -3.72 -9.81
CA LEU A 21 15.88 -3.44 -8.72
C LEU A 21 16.57 -2.08 -8.89
N LEU A 22 16.99 -1.73 -10.11
CA LEU A 22 17.57 -0.41 -10.40
C LEU A 22 16.56 0.71 -10.12
N VAL A 23 15.31 0.56 -10.52
CA VAL A 23 14.25 1.52 -10.22
C VAL A 23 14.04 1.65 -8.70
N ALA A 24 13.99 0.53 -7.97
CA ALA A 24 13.86 0.55 -6.51
C ALA A 24 15.03 1.30 -5.84
N LEU A 25 16.28 1.04 -6.26
CA LEU A 25 17.47 1.74 -5.76
C LEU A 25 17.45 3.24 -6.08
N LEU A 26 17.01 3.62 -7.28
CA LEU A 26 16.86 5.03 -7.65
C LEU A 26 15.83 5.74 -6.76
N LEU A 27 14.69 5.11 -6.48
CA LEU A 27 13.66 5.66 -5.60
C LEU A 27 14.17 5.82 -4.16
N ILE A 28 14.91 4.85 -3.63
CA ILE A 28 15.53 4.93 -2.31
C ILE A 28 16.54 6.08 -2.26
N ASN A 29 17.45 6.19 -3.25
CA ASN A 29 18.43 7.26 -3.31
C ASN A 29 17.77 8.65 -3.40
N ILE A 30 16.70 8.79 -4.17
CA ILE A 30 15.94 10.05 -4.24
C ILE A 30 15.40 10.41 -2.85
N LYS A 31 14.80 9.45 -2.14
CA LYS A 31 14.28 9.67 -0.79
C LYS A 31 15.38 10.08 0.20
N GLU A 32 16.51 9.39 0.22
CA GLU A 32 17.63 9.67 1.11
C GLU A 32 18.33 11.01 0.80
N SER A 33 18.28 11.48 -0.45
CA SER A 33 18.89 12.74 -0.88
C SER A 33 18.09 13.97 -0.44
N ILE A 34 16.87 13.79 0.09
CA ILE A 34 16.01 14.88 0.53
C ILE A 34 16.44 15.32 1.92
N GLY A 35 17.25 16.41 2.00
CA GLY A 35 17.72 16.99 3.27
C GLY A 35 16.66 17.77 4.06
N ASN A 36 15.45 17.94 3.53
CA ASN A 36 14.36 18.70 4.14
C ASN A 36 13.20 17.77 4.56
N VAL A 37 12.97 17.68 5.86
CA VAL A 37 11.94 16.80 6.45
C VAL A 37 10.54 17.09 5.91
N SER A 38 10.20 18.35 5.62
CA SER A 38 8.90 18.70 5.04
C SER A 38 8.76 18.14 3.61
N ILE A 39 9.79 18.34 2.77
CA ILE A 39 9.79 17.84 1.40
C ILE A 39 9.76 16.29 1.38
N GLU A 40 10.46 15.65 2.31
CA GLU A 40 10.37 14.19 2.49
C GLU A 40 8.92 13.74 2.69
N LYS A 41 8.18 14.41 3.56
CA LYS A 41 6.77 14.11 3.82
C LYS A 41 5.87 14.35 2.61
N LEU A 42 6.14 15.38 1.82
CA LEU A 42 5.43 15.62 0.56
C LEU A 42 5.67 14.46 -0.43
N VAL A 43 6.93 14.03 -0.58
CA VAL A 43 7.26 12.91 -1.47
C VAL A 43 6.61 11.62 -0.99
N GLU A 44 6.60 11.35 0.32
CA GLU A 44 5.89 10.20 0.90
C GLU A 44 4.39 10.26 0.61
N ALA A 45 3.75 11.41 0.80
CA ALA A 45 2.33 11.60 0.46
C ALA A 45 2.04 11.32 -1.02
N ILE A 46 2.85 11.88 -1.93
CA ILE A 46 2.71 11.67 -3.38
C ILE A 46 2.87 10.19 -3.73
N LEU A 47 3.90 9.53 -3.20
CA LEU A 47 4.12 8.09 -3.44
C LEU A 47 2.96 7.24 -2.94
N MET A 48 2.36 7.57 -1.79
CA MET A 48 1.19 6.86 -1.28
C MET A 48 -0.05 7.05 -2.14
N TYR A 49 -0.31 8.26 -2.64
CA TYR A 49 -1.41 8.49 -3.57
C TYR A 49 -1.18 7.83 -4.93
N ILE A 50 0.06 7.81 -5.45
CA ILE A 50 0.41 7.04 -6.65
C ILE A 50 0.15 5.55 -6.40
N THR A 51 0.58 5.03 -5.26
CA THR A 51 0.36 3.63 -4.85
C THR A 51 -1.14 3.30 -4.79
N ALA A 52 -1.94 4.16 -4.16
CA ALA A 52 -3.40 4.01 -4.13
C ALA A 52 -4.00 4.00 -5.55
N GLY A 53 -3.56 4.91 -6.42
CA GLY A 53 -3.99 4.98 -7.81
C GLY A 53 -3.63 3.71 -8.61
N LEU A 54 -2.43 3.17 -8.42
CA LEU A 54 -2.00 1.91 -9.04
C LEU A 54 -2.84 0.73 -8.51
N LEU A 55 -3.10 0.66 -7.21
CA LEU A 55 -3.98 -0.36 -6.62
C LEU A 55 -5.39 -0.29 -7.22
N TRP A 56 -5.97 0.92 -7.33
CA TRP A 56 -7.27 1.11 -7.99
C TRP A 56 -7.25 0.66 -9.44
N TYR A 57 -6.19 0.97 -10.17
CA TYR A 57 -6.02 0.50 -11.54
C TYR A 57 -5.97 -1.03 -11.62
N VAL A 58 -5.20 -1.69 -10.76
CA VAL A 58 -5.08 -3.17 -10.69
C VAL A 58 -6.43 -3.79 -10.33
N ILE A 59 -7.14 -3.28 -9.33
CA ILE A 59 -8.48 -3.74 -8.93
C ILE A 59 -9.44 -3.71 -10.14
N PHE A 60 -9.48 -2.60 -10.84
CA PHE A 60 -10.35 -2.41 -12.00
C PHE A 60 -9.97 -3.34 -13.16
N TRP A 61 -8.68 -3.43 -13.47
CA TRP A 61 -8.16 -4.27 -14.55
C TRP A 61 -8.41 -5.76 -14.27
N LEU A 62 -8.11 -6.23 -13.06
CA LEU A 62 -8.29 -7.61 -12.64
C LEU A 62 -9.75 -8.02 -12.66
N SER A 63 -10.63 -7.15 -12.16
CA SER A 63 -12.07 -7.38 -12.15
C SER A 63 -12.69 -7.49 -13.55
N LYS A 64 -12.12 -6.81 -14.55
CA LYS A 64 -12.53 -6.94 -15.95
C LYS A 64 -12.04 -8.22 -16.60
N LYS A 65 -10.79 -8.64 -16.34
CA LYS A 65 -10.16 -9.78 -17.04
C LYS A 65 -10.61 -11.17 -16.56
N VAL A 66 -11.13 -11.28 -15.34
CA VAL A 66 -11.62 -12.57 -14.80
C VAL A 66 -12.74 -13.19 -15.67
N GLY A 67 -13.41 -12.38 -16.53
CA GLY A 67 -14.42 -12.84 -17.46
C GLY A 67 -13.95 -13.23 -18.88
N ASP A 68 -12.73 -12.90 -19.28
CA ASP A 68 -12.33 -12.96 -20.70
C ASP A 68 -11.04 -13.74 -20.95
N LYS A 69 -11.12 -15.08 -20.84
CA LYS A 69 -10.00 -15.99 -21.21
C LYS A 69 -9.52 -15.80 -22.65
N LYS A 70 -10.41 -15.46 -23.57
CA LYS A 70 -10.12 -15.27 -25.00
C LYS A 70 -9.15 -14.11 -25.28
N ILE A 71 -9.19 -13.04 -24.48
CA ILE A 71 -8.30 -11.89 -24.67
C ILE A 71 -6.85 -12.23 -24.29
N LEU A 72 -6.65 -13.04 -23.26
CA LEU A 72 -5.30 -13.49 -22.87
C LEU A 72 -4.69 -14.42 -23.95
N GLU A 73 -5.49 -15.35 -24.47
CA GLU A 73 -5.07 -16.27 -25.52
C GLU A 73 -4.73 -15.52 -26.82
N SER A 74 -5.53 -14.50 -27.22
CA SER A 74 -5.26 -13.71 -28.42
C SER A 74 -4.01 -12.84 -28.29
N GLN A 75 -3.72 -12.25 -27.13
CA GLN A 75 -2.51 -11.45 -26.91
C GLN A 75 -1.25 -12.33 -26.93
N THR A 76 -1.35 -13.52 -26.38
CA THR A 76 -0.23 -14.49 -26.37
C THR A 76 0.03 -15.02 -27.78
N SER A 77 -1.01 -15.38 -28.54
CA SER A 77 -0.85 -15.85 -29.92
C SER A 77 -0.26 -14.78 -30.84
N SER A 78 -0.75 -13.52 -30.75
CA SER A 78 -0.19 -12.40 -31.54
C SER A 78 1.28 -12.11 -31.21
N ALA A 79 1.70 -12.28 -29.95
CA ALA A 79 3.09 -12.11 -29.56
C ALA A 79 3.99 -13.28 -30.01
N LEU A 80 3.46 -14.50 -30.09
CA LEU A 80 4.16 -15.68 -30.61
C LEU A 80 4.31 -15.63 -32.13
N GLU A 81 3.38 -14.95 -32.85
CA GLU A 81 3.46 -14.72 -34.28
C GLU A 81 4.46 -13.61 -34.64
N ALA A 82 4.83 -12.73 -33.69
CA ALA A 82 5.84 -11.71 -33.90
C ALA A 82 7.23 -12.32 -34.08
N VAL A 83 7.76 -12.23 -35.28
CA VAL A 83 9.09 -12.74 -35.63
C VAL A 83 10.18 -11.96 -34.86
N GLY A 84 11.04 -12.64 -34.12
CA GLY A 84 12.23 -12.06 -33.49
C GLY A 84 12.10 -11.85 -31.97
N TRP A 85 12.23 -10.61 -31.49
CA TRP A 85 12.29 -10.28 -30.06
C TRP A 85 10.91 -10.05 -29.39
N GLY A 86 9.80 -10.36 -30.05
CA GLY A 86 8.45 -10.09 -29.56
C GLY A 86 8.16 -10.71 -28.19
N VAL A 87 8.55 -11.98 -27.99
CA VAL A 87 8.40 -12.68 -26.70
C VAL A 87 9.23 -12.01 -25.60
N PHE A 88 10.46 -11.58 -25.93
CA PHE A 88 11.33 -10.89 -24.99
C PHE A 88 10.66 -9.61 -24.49
N PHE A 89 10.24 -8.71 -25.37
CA PHE A 89 9.65 -7.43 -25.00
C PHE A 89 8.31 -7.59 -24.25
N LEU A 90 7.47 -8.54 -24.68
CA LEU A 90 6.21 -8.81 -23.98
C LEU A 90 6.47 -9.20 -22.52
N VAL A 91 7.35 -10.18 -22.28
CA VAL A 91 7.66 -10.68 -20.94
C VAL A 91 8.41 -9.63 -20.13
N PHE A 92 9.39 -8.94 -20.75
CA PHE A 92 10.17 -7.88 -20.12
C PHE A 92 9.28 -6.76 -19.57
N PHE A 93 8.42 -6.18 -20.40
CA PHE A 93 7.55 -5.07 -19.96
C PHE A 93 6.47 -5.53 -19.00
N ALA A 94 5.95 -6.76 -19.15
CA ALA A 94 4.98 -7.30 -18.18
C ALA A 94 5.60 -7.42 -16.77
N ILE A 95 6.79 -8.06 -16.67
CA ILE A 95 7.45 -8.24 -15.37
C ILE A 95 8.01 -6.91 -14.84
N LEU A 96 8.55 -6.04 -15.68
CA LEU A 96 9.05 -4.73 -15.28
C LEU A 96 7.93 -3.89 -14.66
N ARG A 97 6.75 -3.92 -15.27
CA ARG A 97 5.57 -3.24 -14.74
C ARG A 97 5.23 -3.73 -13.33
N GLU A 98 5.10 -5.05 -13.16
CA GLU A 98 4.79 -5.65 -11.85
C GLU A 98 5.92 -5.37 -10.83
N GLY A 99 7.17 -5.40 -11.28
CA GLY A 99 8.31 -5.06 -10.45
C GLY A 99 8.32 -3.59 -10.00
N PHE A 100 7.92 -2.68 -10.88
CA PHE A 100 7.77 -1.26 -10.54
C PHE A 100 6.63 -1.04 -9.53
N GLU A 101 5.46 -1.66 -9.75
CA GLU A 101 4.35 -1.62 -8.80
C GLU A 101 4.77 -2.17 -7.43
N THR A 102 5.49 -3.31 -7.41
CA THR A 102 6.02 -3.91 -6.17
C THR A 102 7.01 -2.99 -5.46
N ALA A 103 7.92 -2.32 -6.19
CA ALA A 103 8.87 -1.39 -5.61
C ALA A 103 8.16 -0.21 -4.93
N ILE A 104 7.15 0.38 -5.57
CA ILE A 104 6.35 1.47 -5.01
C ILE A 104 5.56 1.00 -3.78
N PHE A 105 4.95 -0.19 -3.82
CA PHE A 105 4.22 -0.76 -2.68
C PHE A 105 5.13 -1.00 -1.48
N LEU A 106 6.34 -1.53 -1.71
CA LEU A 106 7.33 -1.75 -0.66
C LEU A 106 7.79 -0.43 -0.05
N MET A 107 8.01 0.60 -0.87
CA MET A 107 8.36 1.94 -0.37
C MET A 107 7.24 2.56 0.46
N GLY A 108 5.99 2.50 0.00
CA GLY A 108 4.82 2.93 0.76
C GLY A 108 4.70 2.19 2.09
N SER A 109 4.83 0.87 2.08
CA SER A 109 4.80 0.05 3.29
C SER A 109 5.96 0.35 4.24
N PHE A 110 7.16 0.60 3.70
CA PHE A 110 8.32 0.99 4.48
C PHE A 110 8.13 2.34 5.19
N SER A 111 7.58 3.32 4.49
CA SER A 111 7.24 4.63 5.06
C SER A 111 6.20 4.51 6.18
N ILE A 112 5.19 3.65 6.01
CA ILE A 112 4.15 3.39 7.01
C ILE A 112 4.70 2.70 8.25
N LEU A 113 5.48 1.64 8.09
CA LEU A 113 5.96 0.80 9.18
C LEU A 113 7.25 1.32 9.83
N GLY A 114 7.97 2.22 9.17
CA GLY A 114 9.24 2.78 9.61
C GLY A 114 10.40 1.77 9.62
N SER A 115 10.16 0.51 9.20
CA SER A 115 11.17 -0.53 9.10
C SER A 115 10.77 -1.61 8.09
N PHE A 116 11.76 -2.26 7.48
CA PHE A 116 11.51 -3.37 6.56
C PHE A 116 11.24 -4.67 7.33
N SER A 117 10.06 -5.26 7.09
CA SER A 117 9.72 -6.56 7.69
C SER A 117 10.27 -7.71 6.86
N TYR A 118 11.49 -8.15 7.15
CA TYR A 118 12.11 -9.31 6.47
C TYR A 118 11.23 -10.57 6.58
N VAL A 119 10.67 -10.83 7.76
CA VAL A 119 9.79 -12.00 7.98
C VAL A 119 8.54 -11.90 7.10
N GLY A 120 7.89 -10.73 7.04
CA GLY A 120 6.74 -10.50 6.19
C GLY A 120 7.06 -10.66 4.71
N PHE A 121 8.18 -10.12 4.25
CA PHE A 121 8.62 -10.21 2.88
C PHE A 121 8.89 -11.67 2.46
N PHE A 122 9.71 -12.40 3.20
CA PHE A 122 10.06 -13.78 2.85
C PHE A 122 8.87 -14.74 2.99
N SER A 123 8.02 -14.58 4.01
CA SER A 123 6.81 -15.40 4.15
C SER A 123 5.80 -15.11 3.02
N GLY A 124 5.63 -13.86 2.63
CA GLY A 124 4.80 -13.47 1.50
C GLY A 124 5.33 -14.02 0.17
N MET A 125 6.65 -13.98 -0.05
CA MET A 125 7.28 -14.55 -1.23
C MET A 125 7.09 -16.07 -1.31
N ILE A 126 7.29 -16.79 -0.20
CA ILE A 126 7.06 -18.24 -0.13
C ILE A 126 5.59 -18.57 -0.43
N LEU A 127 4.66 -17.83 0.18
CA LEU A 127 3.23 -18.00 -0.07
C LEU A 127 2.87 -17.74 -1.54
N ALA A 128 3.42 -16.70 -2.15
CA ALA A 128 3.19 -16.39 -3.57
C ALA A 128 3.71 -17.49 -4.49
N ILE A 129 4.89 -18.05 -4.20
CA ILE A 129 5.46 -19.19 -4.95
C ILE A 129 4.57 -20.43 -4.81
N LEU A 130 4.12 -20.74 -3.58
CA LEU A 130 3.23 -21.87 -3.33
C LEU A 130 1.89 -21.71 -4.07
N LEU A 131 1.27 -20.53 -4.01
CA LEU A 131 0.03 -20.25 -4.73
C LEU A 131 0.23 -20.35 -6.25
N GLY A 132 1.32 -19.76 -6.78
CA GLY A 132 1.67 -19.86 -8.19
C GLY A 132 1.87 -21.30 -8.64
N TYR A 133 2.58 -22.11 -7.85
CA TYR A 133 2.76 -23.54 -8.10
C TYR A 133 1.43 -24.30 -8.11
N LEU A 134 0.57 -24.06 -7.12
CA LEU A 134 -0.76 -24.67 -7.06
C LEU A 134 -1.62 -24.31 -8.28
N VAL A 135 -1.60 -23.06 -8.70
CA VAL A 135 -2.33 -22.60 -9.90
C VAL A 135 -1.80 -23.30 -11.16
N VAL A 136 -0.48 -23.42 -11.33
CA VAL A 136 0.13 -24.05 -12.50
C VAL A 136 -0.12 -25.56 -12.54
N VAL A 137 0.11 -26.25 -11.40
CA VAL A 137 0.00 -27.73 -11.34
C VAL A 137 -1.45 -28.19 -11.27
N GLN A 138 -2.31 -27.47 -10.56
CA GLN A 138 -3.73 -27.83 -10.39
C GLN A 138 -4.68 -27.01 -11.27
N GLY A 139 -4.19 -26.29 -12.24
CA GLY A 139 -4.81 -25.22 -13.03
C GLY A 139 -6.23 -25.41 -13.59
N ARG A 140 -6.84 -26.60 -13.44
CA ARG A 140 -8.27 -26.86 -13.73
C ARG A 140 -9.15 -26.98 -12.48
N LYS A 141 -8.59 -26.99 -11.26
CA LYS A 141 -9.32 -27.22 -10.00
C LYS A 141 -9.40 -25.99 -9.10
N VAL A 142 -8.61 -24.93 -9.36
CA VAL A 142 -8.67 -23.71 -8.59
C VAL A 142 -9.76 -22.80 -9.18
N ASP A 143 -10.73 -22.43 -8.37
CA ASP A 143 -11.70 -21.40 -8.74
C ASP A 143 -11.01 -20.03 -8.71
N LEU A 144 -10.44 -19.66 -9.85
CA LEU A 144 -9.78 -18.37 -10.03
C LEU A 144 -10.70 -17.18 -9.70
N THR A 145 -12.01 -17.34 -9.92
CA THR A 145 -12.98 -16.27 -9.63
C THR A 145 -13.05 -16.00 -8.13
N SER A 146 -13.15 -17.05 -7.31
CA SER A 146 -13.14 -16.90 -5.85
C SER A 146 -11.81 -16.41 -5.33
N PHE A 147 -10.69 -16.88 -5.88
CA PHE A 147 -9.36 -16.38 -5.54
C PHE A 147 -9.25 -14.88 -5.82
N PHE A 148 -9.58 -14.43 -7.02
CA PHE A 148 -9.51 -13.00 -7.36
C PHE A 148 -10.53 -12.16 -6.61
N ARG A 149 -11.68 -12.70 -6.26
CA ARG A 149 -12.67 -12.01 -5.40
C ARG A 149 -12.08 -11.66 -4.04
N VAL A 150 -11.42 -12.61 -3.39
CA VAL A 150 -10.82 -12.39 -2.07
C VAL A 150 -9.61 -11.46 -2.14
N THR A 151 -8.70 -11.70 -3.09
CA THR A 151 -7.50 -10.86 -3.24
C THR A 151 -7.85 -9.43 -3.62
N THR A 152 -8.81 -9.23 -4.52
CA THR A 152 -9.28 -7.89 -4.89
C THR A 152 -9.92 -7.16 -3.71
N LEU A 153 -10.67 -7.87 -2.86
CA LEU A 153 -11.21 -7.28 -1.62
C LEU A 153 -10.10 -6.79 -0.69
N LEU A 154 -9.05 -7.59 -0.51
CA LEU A 154 -7.88 -7.17 0.27
C LEU A 154 -7.21 -5.92 -0.34
N LEU A 155 -7.06 -5.89 -1.67
CA LEU A 155 -6.50 -4.72 -2.36
C LEU A 155 -7.36 -3.45 -2.17
N VAL A 156 -8.68 -3.57 -2.04
CA VAL A 156 -9.57 -2.43 -1.71
C VAL A 156 -9.21 -1.84 -0.35
N PHE A 157 -9.00 -2.67 0.67
CA PHE A 157 -8.57 -2.20 1.98
C PHE A 157 -7.19 -1.55 1.92
N PHE A 158 -6.23 -2.15 1.23
CA PHE A 158 -4.91 -1.58 1.04
C PHE A 158 -4.95 -0.22 0.34
N ALA A 159 -5.71 -0.10 -0.76
CA ALA A 159 -5.85 1.16 -1.49
C ALA A 159 -6.45 2.27 -0.60
N SER A 160 -7.47 1.93 0.19
CA SER A 160 -8.08 2.87 1.13
C SER A 160 -7.10 3.27 2.25
N GLY A 161 -6.29 2.33 2.72
CA GLY A 161 -5.23 2.58 3.67
C GLY A 161 -4.16 3.52 3.14
N MET A 162 -3.74 3.34 1.88
CA MET A 162 -2.77 4.24 1.23
C MET A 162 -3.32 5.66 1.06
N VAL A 163 -4.62 5.82 0.79
CA VAL A 163 -5.27 7.14 0.76
C VAL A 163 -5.22 7.81 2.13
N ALA A 164 -5.55 7.08 3.20
CA ALA A 164 -5.48 7.61 4.57
C ALA A 164 -4.06 8.07 4.91
N TYR A 165 -3.07 7.22 4.64
CA TYR A 165 -1.67 7.53 4.93
C TYR A 165 -1.13 8.68 4.08
N GLY A 166 -1.48 8.73 2.79
CA GLY A 166 -1.12 9.86 1.94
C GLY A 166 -1.65 11.19 2.50
N THR A 167 -2.87 11.16 3.07
CA THR A 167 -3.47 12.32 3.73
C THR A 167 -2.74 12.69 5.02
N HIS A 168 -2.33 11.69 5.81
CA HIS A 168 -1.54 11.90 7.01
C HIS A 168 -0.17 12.54 6.71
N GLU A 169 0.54 12.01 5.71
CA GLU A 169 1.83 12.56 5.30
C GLU A 169 1.71 13.96 4.68
N ALA A 170 0.60 14.23 3.98
CA ALA A 170 0.30 15.58 3.49
C ALA A 170 0.05 16.56 4.66
N GLU A 171 -0.64 16.14 5.73
CA GLU A 171 -0.74 16.95 6.95
C GLU A 171 0.65 17.19 7.57
N GLU A 172 1.46 16.14 7.70
CA GLU A 172 2.81 16.28 8.23
C GLU A 172 3.69 17.23 7.40
N PHE A 173 3.53 17.23 6.08
CA PHE A 173 4.17 18.21 5.20
C PHE A 173 3.76 19.65 5.58
N LEU A 174 2.48 19.92 5.75
CA LEU A 174 1.98 21.24 6.12
C LEU A 174 2.48 21.66 7.51
N VAL A 175 2.47 20.74 8.47
CA VAL A 175 2.92 21.00 9.85
C VAL A 175 4.42 21.26 9.92
N LYS A 176 5.23 20.37 9.30
CA LYS A 176 6.70 20.46 9.36
C LYS A 176 7.26 21.58 8.48
N GLY A 177 6.56 21.86 7.36
CA GLY A 177 6.89 22.96 6.45
C GLY A 177 6.41 24.33 6.93
N LYS A 178 5.61 24.38 8.01
CA LYS A 178 4.93 25.60 8.48
C LYS A 178 4.02 26.23 7.41
N HIS A 179 3.35 25.39 6.63
CA HIS A 179 2.44 25.79 5.55
C HIS A 179 0.96 25.64 5.96
N LEU A 180 0.67 25.64 7.25
CA LEU A 180 -0.70 25.52 7.76
C LEU A 180 -1.59 26.71 7.40
N ASP A 181 -0.99 27.86 7.09
CA ASP A 181 -1.64 29.04 6.53
C ASP A 181 -2.35 28.73 5.18
N TRP A 182 -1.84 27.80 4.39
CA TRP A 182 -2.48 27.36 3.13
C TRP A 182 -3.86 26.74 3.32
N VAL A 183 -4.10 26.20 4.50
CA VAL A 183 -5.40 25.63 4.91
C VAL A 183 -6.15 26.49 5.92
N GLY A 184 -5.74 27.76 6.09
CA GLY A 184 -6.39 28.75 6.93
C GLY A 184 -6.13 28.57 8.43
N LEU A 185 -5.08 27.84 8.82
CA LEU A 185 -4.68 27.66 10.21
C LEU A 185 -3.46 28.52 10.52
N GLU A 186 -3.65 29.50 11.40
CA GLU A 186 -2.59 30.42 11.86
C GLU A 186 -2.49 30.39 13.38
N ASP A 187 -1.33 30.81 13.91
CA ASP A 187 -1.12 30.96 15.34
C ASP A 187 -2.02 32.05 15.87
N GLN A 188 -2.88 31.76 16.87
CA GLN A 188 -3.85 32.66 17.47
C GLN A 188 -3.41 33.04 18.87
N LYS A 189 -3.40 34.34 19.16
CA LYS A 189 -3.23 34.84 20.54
C LYS A 189 -4.58 34.80 21.26
N LEU A 190 -4.63 34.05 22.36
CA LEU A 190 -5.79 33.97 23.23
C LEU A 190 -5.84 35.20 24.18
N GLU A 191 -7.01 35.45 24.73
CA GLU A 191 -7.25 36.60 25.64
C GLU A 191 -6.41 36.54 26.93
N ASP A 192 -6.00 35.32 27.33
CA ASP A 192 -5.13 35.08 28.49
C ASP A 192 -3.63 35.35 28.21
N GLY A 193 -3.29 35.80 27.00
CA GLY A 193 -1.92 36.06 26.55
C GLY A 193 -1.17 34.80 26.06
N THR A 194 -1.77 33.63 26.11
CA THR A 194 -1.18 32.38 25.55
C THR A 194 -1.33 32.34 24.03
N THR A 195 -0.46 31.64 23.34
CA THR A 195 -0.55 31.45 21.89
C THR A 195 -0.98 30.01 21.56
N LEU A 196 -2.17 29.88 20.95
CA LEU A 196 -2.63 28.63 20.39
C LEU A 196 -1.95 28.45 19.02
N LYS A 197 -1.06 27.47 18.93
CA LYS A 197 -0.33 27.19 17.68
C LYS A 197 -1.25 26.59 16.63
N ALA A 198 -1.04 26.94 15.37
CA ALA A 198 -1.79 26.40 14.23
C ALA A 198 -1.91 24.87 14.24
N LYS A 199 -0.82 24.15 14.54
CA LYS A 199 -0.81 22.69 14.64
C LYS A 199 -1.72 22.11 15.74
N ASP A 200 -1.95 22.85 16.81
CA ASP A 200 -2.76 22.41 17.96
C ASP A 200 -4.27 22.66 17.70
N GLN A 201 -4.60 23.39 16.62
CA GLN A 201 -5.97 23.60 16.14
C GLN A 201 -6.46 22.44 15.26
N ILE A 202 -5.58 21.54 14.83
CA ILE A 202 -5.96 20.36 14.04
C ILE A 202 -6.75 19.40 14.94
N THR A 203 -8.05 19.28 14.65
CA THR A 203 -8.92 18.39 15.41
C THR A 203 -8.68 16.93 15.05
N ARG A 204 -8.60 16.07 16.07
CA ARG A 204 -8.41 14.64 15.93
C ARG A 204 -9.70 13.88 16.20
N VAL A 205 -9.95 12.83 15.43
CA VAL A 205 -11.13 11.96 15.60
C VAL A 205 -11.00 11.16 16.91
N TRP A 206 -9.81 10.59 17.13
CA TRP A 206 -9.38 9.98 18.39
C TRP A 206 -7.89 10.23 18.61
N ASN A 207 -7.42 10.02 19.81
CA ASN A 207 -6.01 10.18 20.14
C ASN A 207 -5.57 9.10 21.13
N ILE A 208 -5.11 7.97 20.57
CA ILE A 208 -4.53 6.85 21.33
C ILE A 208 -2.98 6.99 21.41
N HIS A 209 -2.45 8.05 20.81
CA HIS A 209 -1.04 8.37 20.83
C HIS A 209 -0.55 8.84 22.20
N LYS A 210 -1.49 9.35 23.04
CA LYS A 210 -1.24 9.81 24.41
C LYS A 210 -2.25 9.18 25.38
N PRO A 211 -1.85 8.86 26.62
CA PRO A 211 -0.50 9.03 27.15
C PRO A 211 0.33 7.76 26.96
N LYS A 212 1.62 7.93 26.72
CA LYS A 212 2.60 6.90 27.05
C LYS A 212 2.61 6.83 28.57
N LYS A 213 1.94 5.84 29.16
CA LYS A 213 1.85 5.70 30.59
C LYS A 213 3.11 4.99 31.11
N LEU A 214 3.76 5.55 32.12
CA LEU A 214 4.66 4.78 32.97
C LEU A 214 3.77 3.76 33.73
N LEU A 215 3.94 2.47 33.44
CA LEU A 215 3.28 1.44 34.22
C LEU A 215 4.14 1.14 35.45
N ASN A 216 3.54 1.22 36.63
CA ASN A 216 4.04 0.55 37.81
C ASN A 216 3.76 -0.96 37.69
N GLU A 217 4.55 -1.82 38.32
CA GLU A 217 4.44 -3.29 38.26
C GLU A 217 3.03 -3.83 38.59
N GLU A 218 2.18 -3.01 39.23
CA GLU A 218 0.80 -3.34 39.64
C GLU A 218 -0.27 -3.08 38.57
N ASP A 219 0.06 -2.32 37.51
CA ASP A 219 -0.90 -1.93 36.44
C ASP A 219 -0.97 -3.01 35.34
N ASN A 220 -1.65 -4.10 35.60
CA ASN A 220 -1.95 -5.15 34.63
C ASN A 220 -3.11 -4.73 33.70
N GLU A 221 -2.94 -3.64 32.95
CA GLU A 221 -3.97 -3.19 32.00
C GLU A 221 -3.97 -4.07 30.74
N LEU A 222 -5.07 -4.77 30.52
CA LEU A 222 -5.31 -5.76 29.46
C LEU A 222 -5.02 -5.22 28.03
N PHE A 223 -5.00 -3.90 27.85
CA PHE A 223 -4.86 -3.21 26.56
C PHE A 223 -3.48 -2.62 26.29
N TYR A 224 -2.51 -2.80 27.19
CA TYR A 224 -1.16 -2.29 26.99
C TYR A 224 -0.20 -3.39 26.55
N SER A 225 0.51 -3.15 25.46
CA SER A 225 1.57 -4.03 24.99
C SER A 225 2.92 -3.61 25.55
N PHE A 226 3.73 -4.59 25.93
CA PHE A 226 5.07 -4.40 26.44
C PHE A 226 6.05 -4.04 25.31
N ASN A 227 6.08 -2.79 24.88
CA ASN A 227 7.18 -2.28 24.09
C ASN A 227 8.04 -1.40 24.98
N LEU A 228 9.15 -1.96 25.44
CA LEU A 228 10.18 -1.25 26.18
C LEU A 228 10.82 -0.19 25.26
N HIS A 229 10.41 1.05 25.39
CA HIS A 229 11.19 2.19 24.93
C HIS A 229 11.95 2.76 26.12
N GLY A 230 13.23 2.33 26.28
CA GLY A 230 14.24 2.90 27.18
C GLY A 230 13.90 3.13 28.67
N ASN A 231 12.69 3.54 29.00
CA ASN A 231 12.23 3.92 30.36
C ASN A 231 10.89 3.27 30.72
N GLN A 232 10.68 1.99 30.43
CA GLN A 232 9.46 1.25 30.81
C GLN A 232 8.14 1.93 30.38
N LEU A 233 8.12 2.53 29.19
CA LEU A 233 6.92 3.12 28.63
C LEU A 233 6.12 2.06 27.87
N TYR A 234 4.85 1.89 28.22
CA TYR A 234 3.93 0.96 27.58
C TYR A 234 3.04 1.68 26.58
N SER A 235 2.88 1.07 25.42
CA SER A 235 1.98 1.56 24.37
C SER A 235 0.68 0.77 24.38
N HIS A 236 -0.45 1.45 24.23
CA HIS A 236 -1.74 0.80 24.04
C HIS A 236 -1.70 -0.14 22.81
N TRP A 237 -2.45 -1.23 22.84
CA TRP A 237 -2.48 -2.20 21.72
C TRP A 237 -2.86 -1.57 20.39
N PHE A 238 -3.73 -0.56 20.42
CA PHE A 238 -4.13 0.21 19.25
C PHE A 238 -3.21 1.42 18.93
N HIS A 239 -2.13 1.61 19.68
CA HIS A 239 -1.10 2.58 19.30
C HIS A 239 -0.40 2.12 18.01
N ASP A 240 0.09 3.03 17.17
CA ASP A 240 0.79 2.74 15.91
C ASP A 240 1.96 1.75 16.05
N LYS A 241 2.56 1.68 17.23
CA LYS A 241 3.62 0.72 17.60
C LYS A 241 3.11 -0.44 18.44
N GLY A 242 1.82 -0.50 18.72
CA GLY A 242 1.18 -1.58 19.45
C GLY A 242 0.93 -2.81 18.56
N ARG A 243 0.75 -3.99 19.15
CA ARG A 243 0.60 -5.24 18.40
C ARG A 243 -0.56 -5.22 17.40
N VAL A 244 -1.72 -4.73 17.81
CA VAL A 244 -2.91 -4.63 16.97
C VAL A 244 -2.82 -3.41 16.06
N GLY A 245 -2.33 -2.28 16.58
CA GLY A 245 -2.16 -1.06 15.82
C GLY A 245 -1.25 -1.23 14.60
N VAL A 246 -0.10 -1.91 14.76
CA VAL A 246 0.82 -2.20 13.62
C VAL A 246 0.13 -3.02 12.54
N PHE A 247 -0.66 -4.05 12.92
CA PHE A 247 -1.41 -4.86 11.96
C PHE A 247 -2.49 -4.03 11.24
N LEU A 248 -3.31 -3.31 12.01
CA LEU A 248 -4.36 -2.45 11.44
C LEU A 248 -3.77 -1.34 10.58
N LYS A 249 -2.65 -0.79 11.01
CA LYS A 249 -1.89 0.19 10.27
C LYS A 249 -1.48 -0.34 8.90
N GLY A 250 -0.82 -1.49 8.85
CA GLY A 250 -0.30 -2.06 7.61
C GLY A 250 -1.40 -2.51 6.63
N PHE A 251 -2.54 -3.03 7.13
CA PHE A 251 -3.61 -3.58 6.28
C PHE A 251 -4.71 -2.59 5.95
N PHE A 252 -5.11 -1.76 6.89
CA PHE A 252 -6.31 -0.93 6.78
C PHE A 252 -6.01 0.56 6.76
N GLY A 253 -4.73 0.95 6.87
CA GLY A 253 -4.36 2.35 6.96
C GLY A 253 -4.79 3.00 8.28
N TYR A 254 -4.95 2.21 9.32
CA TYR A 254 -5.30 2.73 10.65
C TYR A 254 -4.21 3.67 11.17
N ASN A 255 -4.63 4.79 11.75
CA ASN A 255 -3.77 5.71 12.47
C ASN A 255 -4.29 5.86 13.92
N SER A 256 -3.39 5.84 14.89
CA SER A 256 -3.75 6.03 16.30
C SER A 256 -4.15 7.46 16.67
N ASN A 257 -3.94 8.42 15.75
CA ASN A 257 -4.24 9.82 15.95
C ASN A 257 -4.69 10.51 14.63
N PRO A 258 -5.75 10.00 13.96
CA PRO A 258 -6.15 10.50 12.66
C PRO A 258 -6.86 11.86 12.76
N ASN A 259 -6.68 12.69 11.73
CA ASN A 259 -7.52 13.86 11.52
C ASN A 259 -8.83 13.48 10.79
N TRP A 260 -9.78 14.43 10.70
CA TRP A 260 -11.05 14.21 10.03
C TRP A 260 -10.91 14.00 8.53
N ALA A 261 -9.99 14.69 7.85
CA ALA A 261 -9.77 14.52 6.41
C ALA A 261 -9.27 13.12 6.10
N GLU A 262 -8.35 12.59 6.91
CA GLU A 262 -7.81 11.24 6.83
C GLU A 262 -8.92 10.18 6.93
N LEU A 263 -9.78 10.28 7.96
CA LEU A 263 -10.89 9.35 8.15
C LEU A 263 -11.93 9.45 7.03
N ILE A 264 -12.30 10.65 6.62
CA ILE A 264 -13.30 10.88 5.57
C ILE A 264 -12.81 10.33 4.23
N LEU A 265 -11.57 10.64 3.83
CA LEU A 265 -11.00 10.15 2.57
C LEU A 265 -10.82 8.63 2.58
N TRP A 266 -10.40 8.06 3.71
CA TRP A 266 -10.38 6.61 3.91
C TRP A 266 -11.75 5.99 3.67
N PHE A 267 -12.79 6.54 4.30
CA PHE A 267 -14.15 6.01 4.20
C PHE A 267 -14.72 6.14 2.77
N ILE A 268 -14.50 7.29 2.11
CA ILE A 268 -14.92 7.51 0.71
C ILE A 268 -14.23 6.48 -0.20
N SER A 269 -12.91 6.30 -0.06
CA SER A 269 -12.13 5.33 -0.83
C SER A 269 -12.63 3.91 -0.61
N LEU A 270 -12.90 3.54 0.65
CA LEU A 270 -13.42 2.22 1.02
C LEU A 270 -14.80 1.94 0.43
N VAL A 271 -15.74 2.87 0.59
CA VAL A 271 -17.11 2.73 0.05
C VAL A 271 -17.09 2.65 -1.47
N PHE A 272 -16.30 3.49 -2.11
CA PHE A 272 -16.09 3.44 -3.56
C PHE A 272 -15.57 2.07 -3.99
N GLY A 273 -14.54 1.57 -3.33
CA GLY A 273 -13.95 0.28 -3.64
C GLY A 273 -14.85 -0.91 -3.41
N LEU A 274 -15.55 -0.94 -2.30
CA LEU A 274 -16.52 -1.99 -2.00
C LEU A 274 -17.69 -1.97 -3.01
N SER A 275 -18.12 -0.79 -3.44
CA SER A 275 -19.15 -0.63 -4.46
C SER A 275 -18.72 -1.19 -5.80
N LEU A 276 -17.49 -0.88 -6.24
CA LEU A 276 -16.91 -1.43 -7.46
C LEU A 276 -16.74 -2.95 -7.35
N TRP A 277 -16.15 -3.43 -6.27
CA TRP A 277 -15.95 -4.86 -6.02
C TRP A 277 -17.28 -5.63 -6.06
N HIS A 278 -18.32 -5.12 -5.38
CA HIS A 278 -19.65 -5.72 -5.40
C HIS A 278 -20.24 -5.74 -6.82
N SER A 279 -20.11 -4.62 -7.55
CA SER A 279 -20.63 -4.53 -8.93
C SER A 279 -19.96 -5.53 -9.87
N PHE A 280 -18.65 -5.73 -9.75
CA PHE A 280 -17.92 -6.65 -10.63
C PHE A 280 -18.17 -8.13 -10.32
N TYR A 281 -18.24 -8.50 -9.05
CA TYR A 281 -18.31 -9.91 -8.65
C TYR A 281 -19.72 -10.44 -8.39
N PHE A 282 -20.74 -9.59 -8.18
CA PHE A 282 -22.09 -10.01 -7.86
C PHE A 282 -23.15 -9.53 -8.86
N LYS A 283 -23.05 -8.33 -9.43
CA LYS A 283 -24.04 -7.87 -10.40
C LYS A 283 -23.88 -8.51 -11.78
N ARG A 284 -22.66 -8.88 -12.18
CA ARG A 284 -22.38 -9.46 -13.49
C ARG A 284 -22.87 -10.92 -13.64
N THR A 285 -23.14 -11.61 -12.55
CA THR A 285 -23.70 -12.98 -12.53
C THR A 285 -25.21 -13.00 -12.83
N ASN A 286 -25.89 -11.87 -12.79
CA ASN A 286 -27.35 -11.81 -13.01
C ASN A 286 -27.77 -11.44 -14.45
N ASN A 287 -26.80 -11.26 -15.38
CA ASN A 287 -27.08 -11.12 -16.81
C ASN A 287 -26.29 -12.19 -17.58
N PRO A 288 -26.85 -13.39 -17.80
CA PRO A 288 -26.32 -14.31 -18.79
C PRO A 288 -26.60 -13.75 -20.18
N LEU A 289 -25.53 -13.44 -20.97
CA LEU A 289 -25.60 -13.26 -22.39
C LEU A 289 -25.70 -14.60 -23.08
#